data_c9e0a2464ed8cfb0e1470c206428de50
#
_entry.id   c9e0a2464ed8cfb0e1470c206428de50
#
_cell.length_a   1.000
_cell.length_b   1.000
_cell.length_c   1.000
_cell.angle_alpha   90.00
_cell.angle_beta   90.00
_cell.angle_gamma   90.00
#
_symmetry.space_group_name_H-M   'P 1'
#
loop_
_entity.id
_entity.type
_entity.pdbx_description
1 polymer ?
#
loop_
_entity_poly.entity_id
_entity_poly.type
_entity_poly.pdbx_seq_one_letter_code
_entity_poly.pdbx_strand_id
1 'polypeptide(L)'
;MKKIIAAFTALLLAMAALPVTVVSFSRGVPFPASDASADSPQQVLQLAAGLCPKDCCDETLRAALIIARTDQRAGYAQKGVFNSDIEILSRLQGVYNSDRELYLSENGKLRAIPFAAISNGCTVVGTDFPYLSPVASPWDCLNAQADEQAACVGVSLYGVEYLCRQGYSAEQALCYYLPGFTASTL
;
A
#
# COMPACT_ATOMS: atom_id res chain seq x y z
N MET A 1 -46.31 15.93 -21.85
CA MET A 1 -45.02 16.66 -22.04
C MET A 1 -44.28 16.94 -20.73
N LYS A 2 -44.85 17.54 -19.69
CA LYS A 2 -44.13 17.86 -18.42
C LYS A 2 -43.50 16.67 -17.73
N LYS A 3 -44.12 15.46 -17.72
CA LYS A 3 -43.55 14.23 -17.10
C LYS A 3 -42.35 13.69 -17.86
N ILE A 4 -42.30 13.83 -19.18
CA ILE A 4 -41.18 13.37 -20.02
C ILE A 4 -39.97 14.28 -19.81
N ILE A 5 -40.19 15.59 -19.71
CA ILE A 5 -39.11 16.58 -19.46
C ILE A 5 -38.52 16.34 -18.07
N ALA A 6 -39.35 16.07 -17.04
CA ALA A 6 -38.87 15.79 -15.69
C ALA A 6 -38.02 14.49 -15.64
N ALA A 7 -38.43 13.44 -16.37
CA ALA A 7 -37.64 12.19 -16.43
C ALA A 7 -36.30 12.38 -17.15
N PHE A 8 -36.28 13.20 -18.20
CA PHE A 8 -35.04 13.49 -18.95
C PHE A 8 -34.04 14.33 -18.10
N THR A 9 -34.57 15.31 -17.34
CA THR A 9 -33.73 16.11 -16.42
C THR A 9 -33.17 15.29 -15.27
N ALA A 10 -33.92 14.37 -14.71
CA ALA A 10 -33.48 13.46 -13.66
C ALA A 10 -32.37 12.50 -14.17
N LEU A 11 -32.51 11.98 -15.42
CA LEU A 11 -31.52 11.13 -16.05
C LEU A 11 -30.21 11.88 -16.34
N LEU A 12 -30.28 13.11 -16.80
CA LEU A 12 -29.12 13.97 -17.06
C LEU A 12 -28.37 14.32 -15.76
N LEU A 13 -29.10 14.60 -14.68
CA LEU A 13 -28.51 14.84 -13.36
C LEU A 13 -27.83 13.58 -12.80
N ALA A 14 -28.43 12.41 -12.98
CA ALA A 14 -27.84 11.14 -12.57
C ALA A 14 -26.55 10.83 -13.36
N MET A 15 -26.54 11.06 -14.67
CA MET A 15 -25.34 10.88 -15.51
C MET A 15 -24.22 11.88 -15.20
N ALA A 16 -24.53 13.09 -14.75
CA ALA A 16 -23.55 14.09 -14.34
C ALA A 16 -22.96 13.78 -12.94
N ALA A 17 -23.73 13.14 -12.05
CA ALA A 17 -23.32 12.79 -10.71
C ALA A 17 -22.40 11.53 -10.68
N LEU A 18 -22.59 10.58 -11.62
CA LEU A 18 -21.80 9.35 -11.68
C LEU A 18 -20.28 9.56 -11.80
N PRO A 19 -19.76 10.46 -12.65
CA PRO A 19 -18.30 10.69 -12.74
C PRO A 19 -17.73 11.27 -11.44
N VAL A 20 -18.47 12.11 -10.72
CA VAL A 20 -18.02 12.74 -9.47
C VAL A 20 -17.91 11.73 -8.35
N THR A 21 -18.87 10.79 -8.27
CA THR A 21 -18.85 9.75 -7.24
C THR A 21 -17.75 8.71 -7.51
N VAL A 22 -17.52 8.32 -8.78
CA VAL A 22 -16.44 7.39 -9.15
C VAL A 22 -15.06 8.00 -8.89
N VAL A 23 -14.84 9.28 -9.23
CA VAL A 23 -13.57 9.96 -8.97
C VAL A 23 -13.31 10.15 -7.46
N SER A 24 -14.36 10.36 -6.66
CA SER A 24 -14.22 10.48 -5.19
C SER A 24 -13.87 9.16 -4.50
N PHE A 25 -14.28 8.02 -5.08
CA PHE A 25 -13.91 6.70 -4.58
C PHE A 25 -12.49 6.26 -4.97
N SER A 26 -11.92 6.84 -6.03
CA SER A 26 -10.58 6.49 -6.53
C SER A 26 -9.46 7.34 -5.92
N ARG A 27 -9.79 8.45 -5.28
CA ARG A 27 -8.81 9.27 -4.55
C ARG A 27 -8.83 8.82 -3.10
N GLY A 28 -7.73 8.20 -2.65
CA GLY A 28 -7.47 8.03 -1.23
C GLY A 28 -7.69 9.39 -0.56
N VAL A 29 -8.75 9.52 0.23
CA VAL A 29 -9.04 10.78 0.95
C VAL A 29 -7.91 10.95 1.96
N PRO A 30 -7.14 12.05 1.90
CA PRO A 30 -6.25 12.34 3.01
C PRO A 30 -7.15 12.55 4.23
N PHE A 31 -7.01 11.67 5.23
CA PHE A 31 -7.66 11.88 6.51
C PHE A 31 -7.18 13.23 7.07
N PRO A 32 -8.09 14.05 7.64
CA PRO A 32 -7.65 15.20 8.41
C PRO A 32 -6.70 14.65 9.48
N ALA A 33 -5.55 15.31 9.61
CA ALA A 33 -4.60 15.00 10.68
C ALA A 33 -5.37 15.10 12.01
N SER A 34 -5.91 13.97 12.47
CA SER A 34 -6.38 13.87 13.84
C SER A 34 -5.13 13.89 14.67
N ASP A 35 -5.13 14.72 15.69
CA ASP A 35 -4.09 14.82 16.71
C ASP A 35 -3.47 13.45 16.93
N ALA A 36 -2.16 13.37 16.73
CA ALA A 36 -1.37 12.15 16.76
C ALA A 36 -1.49 11.46 18.13
N SER A 37 -2.63 10.84 18.37
CA SER A 37 -2.77 9.86 19.42
C SER A 37 -1.98 8.64 18.97
N ALA A 38 -0.98 8.31 19.76
CA ALA A 38 -0.04 7.21 19.63
C ALA A 38 -0.54 6.09 18.69
N ASP A 39 0.33 5.68 17.78
CA ASP A 39 0.11 4.58 16.84
C ASP A 39 -0.74 3.49 17.49
N SER A 40 -1.98 3.30 17.05
CA SER A 40 -2.78 2.21 17.58
C SER A 40 -2.16 0.91 17.06
N PRO A 41 -1.54 0.07 17.90
CA PRO A 41 -0.91 -1.17 17.47
C PRO A 41 -1.86 -2.05 16.66
N GLN A 42 -3.13 -2.01 17.02
CA GLN A 42 -4.17 -2.78 16.33
C GLN A 42 -4.41 -2.31 14.90
N GLN A 43 -4.37 -1.01 14.65
CA GLN A 43 -4.50 -0.46 13.29
C GLN A 43 -3.29 -0.81 12.41
N VAL A 44 -2.08 -0.71 12.96
CA VAL A 44 -0.85 -1.14 12.27
C VAL A 44 -0.94 -2.62 11.89
N LEU A 45 -1.34 -3.48 12.82
CA LEU A 45 -1.45 -4.92 12.57
C LEU A 45 -2.51 -5.25 11.52
N GLN A 46 -3.66 -4.58 11.55
CA GLN A 46 -4.72 -4.78 10.55
C GLN A 46 -4.27 -4.32 9.16
N LEU A 47 -3.62 -3.15 9.06
CA LEU A 47 -3.10 -2.68 7.79
C LEU A 47 -2.00 -3.63 7.28
N ALA A 48 -1.03 -3.98 8.11
CA ALA A 48 0.04 -4.90 7.75
C ALA A 48 -0.50 -6.27 7.29
N ALA A 49 -1.52 -6.81 7.97
CA ALA A 49 -2.16 -8.05 7.55
C ALA A 49 -2.77 -7.95 6.15
N GLY A 50 -3.38 -6.81 5.82
CA GLY A 50 -3.90 -6.56 4.47
C GLY A 50 -2.82 -6.40 3.39
N LEU A 51 -1.55 -6.23 3.76
CA LEU A 51 -0.41 -6.15 2.85
C LEU A 51 0.26 -7.52 2.60
N CYS A 52 -0.05 -8.52 3.39
CA CYS A 52 0.66 -9.79 3.34
C CYS A 52 0.02 -10.75 2.33
N PRO A 53 0.78 -11.24 1.32
CA PRO A 53 0.36 -12.39 0.54
C PRO A 53 0.14 -13.61 1.43
N LYS A 54 -0.70 -14.54 0.99
CA LYS A 54 -0.88 -15.81 1.68
C LYS A 54 0.46 -16.57 1.73
N ASP A 55 0.72 -17.24 2.83
CA ASP A 55 1.94 -18.03 3.05
C ASP A 55 3.27 -17.26 2.93
N CYS A 56 3.24 -15.93 3.16
CA CYS A 56 4.44 -15.10 3.12
C CYS A 56 5.43 -15.45 4.24
N CYS A 57 6.73 -15.15 4.01
CA CYS A 57 7.79 -15.36 5.00
C CYS A 57 7.79 -14.25 6.07
N ASP A 58 8.50 -14.46 7.19
CA ASP A 58 8.51 -13.52 8.32
C ASP A 58 9.16 -12.18 7.97
N GLU A 59 10.13 -12.15 7.06
CA GLU A 59 10.70 -10.88 6.56
C GLU A 59 9.67 -10.07 5.77
N THR A 60 8.76 -10.70 5.04
CA THR A 60 7.65 -10.00 4.38
C THR A 60 6.64 -9.46 5.38
N LEU A 61 6.36 -10.20 6.46
CA LEU A 61 5.54 -9.69 7.57
C LEU A 61 6.18 -8.45 8.20
N ARG A 62 7.51 -8.46 8.38
CA ARG A 62 8.27 -7.32 8.89
C ARG A 62 8.21 -6.13 7.92
N ALA A 63 8.38 -6.36 6.61
CA ALA A 63 8.26 -5.33 5.60
C ALA A 63 6.85 -4.68 5.60
N ALA A 64 5.81 -5.49 5.73
CA ALA A 64 4.43 -5.00 5.84
C ALA A 64 4.22 -4.14 7.09
N LEU A 65 4.81 -4.52 8.23
CA LEU A 65 4.78 -3.71 9.46
C LEU A 65 5.49 -2.36 9.29
N ILE A 66 6.65 -2.34 8.63
CA ILE A 66 7.40 -1.11 8.37
C ILE A 66 6.58 -0.16 7.47
N ILE A 67 5.95 -0.67 6.40
CA ILE A 67 5.06 0.13 5.54
C ILE A 67 3.89 0.66 6.38
N ALA A 68 3.18 -0.20 7.10
CA ALA A 68 1.99 0.16 7.87
C ALA A 68 2.29 1.24 8.94
N ARG A 69 3.39 1.11 9.67
CA ARG A 69 3.85 2.11 10.63
C ARG A 69 4.19 3.44 9.97
N THR A 70 4.93 3.38 8.84
CA THR A 70 5.33 4.57 8.08
C THR A 70 4.11 5.32 7.58
N ASP A 71 3.16 4.62 6.95
CA ASP A 71 1.94 5.21 6.40
C ASP A 71 1.08 5.83 7.50
N GLN A 72 0.91 5.13 8.61
CA GLN A 72 0.15 5.66 9.74
C GLN A 72 0.77 6.95 10.27
N ARG A 73 2.08 6.99 10.45
CA ARG A 73 2.80 8.20 10.89
C ARG A 73 2.79 9.32 9.84
N ALA A 74 2.84 8.97 8.57
CA ALA A 74 2.73 9.94 7.48
C ALA A 74 1.30 10.49 7.30
N GLY A 75 0.32 9.97 8.05
CA GLY A 75 -1.09 10.33 7.92
C GLY A 75 -1.72 9.82 6.63
N TYR A 76 -1.17 8.74 6.08
CA TYR A 76 -1.63 8.12 4.84
C TYR A 76 -2.30 6.78 5.15
N ALA A 77 -3.57 6.66 4.79
CA ALA A 77 -4.32 5.42 4.98
C ALA A 77 -4.68 4.82 3.63
N GLN A 78 -3.96 3.81 3.24
CA GLN A 78 -4.29 2.96 2.10
C GLN A 78 -4.88 1.64 2.61
N LYS A 79 -5.89 1.11 1.91
CA LYS A 79 -6.41 -0.22 2.23
C LYS A 79 -5.44 -1.28 1.74
N GLY A 80 -5.26 -2.31 2.54
CA GLY A 80 -4.53 -3.52 2.13
C GLY A 80 -5.17 -4.16 0.90
N VAL A 81 -4.37 -4.85 0.10
CA VAL A 81 -4.79 -5.48 -1.17
C VAL A 81 -5.12 -6.96 -1.00
N PHE A 82 -4.72 -7.57 0.10
CA PHE A 82 -5.02 -8.96 0.44
C PHE A 82 -6.05 -9.05 1.56
N ASN A 83 -6.82 -10.13 1.56
CA ASN A 83 -7.67 -10.45 2.70
C ASN A 83 -6.79 -10.98 3.84
N SER A 84 -6.83 -10.30 4.98
CA SER A 84 -6.16 -10.78 6.19
C SER A 84 -6.91 -11.96 6.79
N ASP A 85 -6.19 -13.01 7.15
CA ASP A 85 -6.71 -14.13 7.93
C ASP A 85 -6.15 -14.12 9.37
N ILE A 86 -6.72 -14.98 10.21
CA ILE A 86 -6.35 -15.07 11.64
C ILE A 86 -4.91 -15.57 11.79
N GLU A 87 -4.43 -16.43 10.91
CA GLU A 87 -3.08 -16.97 10.97
C GLU A 87 -2.04 -15.87 10.70
N ILE A 88 -2.24 -15.06 9.65
CA ILE A 88 -1.39 -13.92 9.35
C ILE A 88 -1.37 -12.93 10.52
N LEU A 89 -2.53 -12.60 11.10
CA LEU A 89 -2.60 -11.70 12.26
C LEU A 89 -1.84 -12.24 13.47
N SER A 90 -1.94 -13.54 13.74
CA SER A 90 -1.21 -14.19 14.85
C SER A 90 0.31 -14.12 14.64
N ARG A 91 0.79 -14.39 13.42
CA ARG A 91 2.21 -14.32 13.07
C ARG A 91 2.71 -12.87 13.15
N LEU A 92 1.95 -11.92 12.60
CA LEU A 92 2.26 -10.48 12.68
C LEU A 92 2.37 -9.99 14.12
N GLN A 93 1.49 -10.45 15.03
CA GLN A 93 1.58 -10.09 16.44
C GLN A 93 2.90 -10.61 17.06
N GLY A 94 3.35 -11.80 16.69
CA GLY A 94 4.65 -12.34 17.09
C GLY A 94 5.82 -11.47 16.62
N VAL A 95 5.83 -11.10 15.33
CA VAL A 95 6.85 -10.24 14.73
C VAL A 95 6.79 -8.84 15.37
N TYR A 96 5.60 -8.25 15.52
CA TYR A 96 5.41 -6.92 16.12
C TYR A 96 6.01 -6.81 17.51
N ASN A 97 5.83 -7.84 18.35
CA ASN A 97 6.33 -7.85 19.73
C ASN A 97 7.85 -8.05 19.83
N SER A 98 8.48 -8.63 18.81
CA SER A 98 9.92 -8.94 18.79
C SER A 98 10.74 -7.96 17.97
N ASP A 99 10.11 -7.14 17.14
CA ASP A 99 10.77 -6.30 16.15
C ASP A 99 11.02 -4.87 16.66
N ARG A 100 12.05 -4.24 16.09
CA ARG A 100 12.31 -2.82 16.30
C ARG A 100 11.24 -1.99 15.57
N GLU A 101 10.86 -0.86 16.14
CA GLU A 101 9.98 0.10 15.48
C GLU A 101 10.76 0.84 14.38
N LEU A 102 10.77 0.26 13.19
CA LEU A 102 11.38 0.87 12.01
C LEU A 102 10.35 1.63 11.18
N TYR A 103 10.80 2.72 10.59
CA TYR A 103 10.05 3.60 9.68
C TYR A 103 10.88 3.91 8.45
N LEU A 104 10.24 4.10 7.31
CA LEU A 104 10.88 4.52 6.07
C LEU A 104 10.85 6.03 5.93
N SER A 105 11.99 6.62 5.66
CA SER A 105 12.10 8.05 5.42
C SER A 105 12.95 8.36 4.19
N GLU A 106 12.55 9.38 3.45
CA GLU A 106 13.33 9.99 2.38
C GLU A 106 13.94 11.29 2.90
N ASN A 107 15.27 11.38 2.96
CA ASN A 107 15.99 12.54 3.50
C ASN A 107 15.49 12.94 4.92
N GLY A 108 15.23 11.95 5.77
CA GLY A 108 14.74 12.15 7.15
C GLY A 108 13.26 12.57 7.25
N LYS A 109 12.52 12.60 6.12
CA LYS A 109 11.09 12.90 6.10
C LYS A 109 10.27 11.64 5.85
N LEU A 110 9.31 11.37 6.73
CA LEU A 110 8.34 10.31 6.51
C LEU A 110 7.47 10.63 5.29
N ARG A 111 7.30 9.63 4.43
CA ARG A 111 6.49 9.73 3.22
C ARG A 111 5.53 8.56 3.15
N ALA A 112 4.39 8.78 2.52
CA ALA A 112 3.46 7.71 2.21
C ALA A 112 4.11 6.68 1.28
N ILE A 113 3.84 5.40 1.50
CA ILE A 113 4.38 4.28 0.73
C ILE A 113 3.24 3.62 -0.05
N PRO A 114 2.96 4.04 -1.29
CA PRO A 114 1.97 3.35 -2.12
C PRO A 114 2.49 1.96 -2.49
N PHE A 115 1.56 1.04 -2.66
CA PHE A 115 1.87 -0.36 -2.97
C PHE A 115 0.76 -0.99 -3.82
N ALA A 116 1.10 -2.08 -4.48
CA ALA A 116 0.15 -2.95 -5.16
C ALA A 116 0.48 -4.41 -4.86
N ALA A 117 -0.47 -5.32 -5.09
CA ALA A 117 -0.24 -6.75 -4.90
C ALA A 117 0.95 -7.23 -5.74
N ILE A 118 0.98 -6.82 -7.00
CA ILE A 118 1.96 -7.26 -7.99
C ILE A 118 2.15 -6.17 -9.06
N SER A 119 3.30 -6.16 -9.72
CA SER A 119 3.57 -5.32 -10.90
C SER A 119 3.58 -6.16 -12.18
N ASN A 120 3.58 -5.49 -13.32
CA ASN A 120 3.78 -6.12 -14.64
C ASN A 120 5.25 -6.15 -15.07
N GLY A 121 6.17 -6.29 -14.11
CA GLY A 121 7.62 -6.34 -14.34
C GLY A 121 8.37 -5.07 -13.98
N CYS A 122 7.66 -3.96 -13.70
CA CYS A 122 8.26 -2.74 -13.17
C CYS A 122 7.22 -1.91 -12.39
N THR A 123 7.71 -1.09 -11.47
CA THR A 123 6.90 -0.06 -10.84
C THR A 123 6.90 1.22 -11.69
N VAL A 124 5.91 2.08 -11.47
CA VAL A 124 5.78 3.35 -12.18
C VAL A 124 5.72 4.52 -11.21
N VAL A 125 6.00 5.73 -11.70
CA VAL A 125 5.83 6.96 -10.92
C VAL A 125 4.35 7.33 -10.89
N GLY A 126 3.81 7.51 -9.70
CA GLY A 126 2.48 8.08 -9.53
C GLY A 126 2.53 9.61 -9.48
N THR A 127 1.54 10.28 -10.06
CA THR A 127 1.44 11.76 -10.01
C THR A 127 1.39 12.30 -8.58
N ASP A 128 0.76 11.54 -7.67
CA ASP A 128 0.63 11.91 -6.26
C ASP A 128 1.89 11.58 -5.43
N PHE A 129 2.86 10.85 -6.02
CA PHE A 129 4.07 10.36 -5.37
C PHE A 129 5.34 10.69 -6.20
N PRO A 130 5.62 11.99 -6.46
CA PRO A 130 6.72 12.40 -7.34
C PRO A 130 8.11 12.11 -6.79
N TYR A 131 8.21 11.72 -5.53
CA TYR A 131 9.44 11.32 -4.84
C TYR A 131 9.82 9.84 -5.09
N LEU A 132 8.96 9.07 -5.75
CA LEU A 132 9.27 7.68 -6.10
C LEU A 132 9.95 7.60 -7.46
N SER A 133 10.72 6.54 -7.65
CA SER A 133 11.37 6.21 -8.93
C SER A 133 10.83 4.87 -9.44
N PRO A 134 10.75 4.67 -10.77
CA PRO A 134 10.40 3.37 -11.33
C PRO A 134 11.49 2.34 -10.98
N VAL A 135 11.09 1.13 -10.62
CA VAL A 135 12.00 0.04 -10.27
C VAL A 135 11.61 -1.22 -11.02
N ALA A 136 12.59 -1.93 -11.58
CA ALA A 136 12.35 -3.21 -12.23
C ALA A 136 11.94 -4.28 -11.21
N SER A 137 10.93 -5.08 -11.56
CA SER A 137 10.44 -6.21 -10.75
C SER A 137 10.17 -7.43 -11.65
N PRO A 138 11.20 -7.96 -12.34
CA PRO A 138 11.01 -8.98 -13.37
C PRO A 138 10.47 -10.30 -12.81
N TRP A 139 10.71 -10.59 -11.54
CA TRP A 139 10.15 -11.76 -10.85
C TRP A 139 8.62 -11.73 -10.71
N ASP A 140 8.00 -10.55 -10.73
CA ASP A 140 6.54 -10.44 -10.70
C ASP A 140 5.91 -11.12 -11.93
N CYS A 141 6.59 -11.06 -13.10
CA CYS A 141 6.14 -11.73 -14.32
C CYS A 141 6.16 -13.27 -14.22
N LEU A 142 6.82 -13.83 -13.21
CA LEU A 142 6.83 -15.28 -12.96
C LEU A 142 5.58 -15.73 -12.20
N ASN A 143 4.79 -14.80 -11.68
CA ASN A 143 3.56 -15.10 -10.98
C ASN A 143 2.40 -15.22 -11.97
N ALA A 144 1.66 -16.35 -11.91
CA ALA A 144 0.49 -16.59 -12.76
C ALA A 144 -0.66 -15.59 -12.54
N GLN A 145 -0.62 -14.80 -11.46
CA GLN A 145 -1.60 -13.77 -11.15
C GLN A 145 -1.17 -12.37 -11.63
N ALA A 146 -0.03 -12.25 -12.31
CA ALA A 146 0.41 -10.99 -12.88
C ALA A 146 -0.64 -10.50 -13.89
N ASP A 147 -1.28 -9.38 -13.61
CA ASP A 147 -2.13 -8.68 -14.55
C ASP A 147 -1.22 -7.80 -15.41
N GLU A 148 -1.16 -8.07 -16.72
CA GLU A 148 -0.35 -7.31 -17.67
C GLU A 148 -0.73 -5.82 -17.73
N GLN A 149 -1.92 -5.47 -17.23
CA GLN A 149 -2.41 -4.09 -17.21
C GLN A 149 -2.20 -3.39 -15.85
N ALA A 150 -1.76 -4.10 -14.82
CA ALA A 150 -1.62 -3.54 -13.49
C ALA A 150 -0.43 -2.58 -13.39
N ALA A 151 -0.73 -1.28 -13.28
CA ALA A 151 0.27 -0.28 -12.93
C ALA A 151 0.55 -0.32 -11.43
N CYS A 152 1.76 -0.70 -11.03
CA CYS A 152 2.21 -0.70 -9.65
C CYS A 152 2.96 0.61 -9.35
N VAL A 153 2.39 1.47 -8.50
CA VAL A 153 3.09 2.64 -7.97
C VAL A 153 3.72 2.25 -6.64
N GLY A 154 5.01 2.52 -6.48
CA GLY A 154 5.75 2.27 -5.25
C GLY A 154 6.19 0.82 -5.09
N VAL A 155 5.61 0.06 -4.16
CA VAL A 155 6.09 -1.26 -3.76
C VAL A 155 5.23 -2.37 -4.35
N SER A 156 5.85 -3.36 -5.00
CA SER A 156 5.20 -4.64 -5.31
C SER A 156 5.32 -5.59 -4.13
N LEU A 157 4.20 -6.00 -3.54
CA LEU A 157 4.20 -6.85 -2.36
C LEU A 157 4.65 -8.29 -2.69
N TYR A 158 4.29 -8.82 -3.85
CA TYR A 158 4.84 -10.10 -4.32
C TYR A 158 6.33 -10.00 -4.62
N GLY A 159 6.79 -8.87 -5.13
CA GLY A 159 8.21 -8.67 -5.37
C GLY A 159 9.01 -8.56 -4.07
N VAL A 160 8.48 -7.93 -3.03
CA VAL A 160 9.07 -7.95 -1.68
C VAL A 160 9.14 -9.39 -1.16
N GLU A 161 8.05 -10.16 -1.28
CA GLU A 161 8.02 -11.57 -0.86
C GLU A 161 9.08 -12.39 -1.62
N TYR A 162 9.22 -12.19 -2.93
CA TYR A 162 10.27 -12.86 -3.72
C TYR A 162 11.67 -12.55 -3.18
N LEU A 163 11.99 -11.27 -2.98
CA LEU A 163 13.30 -10.85 -2.46
C LEU A 163 13.57 -11.42 -1.07
N CYS A 164 12.58 -11.36 -0.16
CA CYS A 164 12.72 -11.90 1.17
C CYS A 164 12.98 -13.43 1.15
N ARG A 165 12.33 -14.16 0.26
CA ARG A 165 12.63 -15.61 0.05
C ARG A 165 14.01 -15.86 -0.54
N GLN A 166 14.62 -14.89 -1.22
CA GLN A 166 16.02 -14.97 -1.69
C GLN A 166 17.04 -14.57 -0.58
N GLY A 167 16.59 -14.29 0.64
CA GLY A 167 17.43 -13.98 1.78
C GLY A 167 17.68 -12.48 2.01
N TYR A 168 16.95 -11.60 1.33
CA TYR A 168 16.99 -10.18 1.65
C TYR A 168 16.22 -9.92 2.95
N SER A 169 16.73 -8.98 3.78
CA SER A 169 15.95 -8.50 4.91
C SER A 169 14.78 -7.62 4.43
N ALA A 170 13.80 -7.41 5.31
CA ALA A 170 12.68 -6.52 5.06
C ALA A 170 13.14 -5.14 4.57
N GLU A 171 14.12 -4.55 5.27
CA GLU A 171 14.66 -3.23 4.94
C GLU A 171 15.34 -3.22 3.56
N GLN A 172 16.12 -4.26 3.25
CA GLN A 172 16.78 -4.38 1.95
C GLN A 172 15.77 -4.51 0.82
N ALA A 173 14.75 -5.34 1.00
CA ALA A 173 13.69 -5.53 0.01
C ALA A 173 12.89 -4.24 -0.20
N LEU A 174 12.56 -3.50 0.86
CA LEU A 174 11.86 -2.22 0.76
C LEU A 174 12.73 -1.13 0.12
N CYS A 175 14.00 -1.01 0.51
CA CYS A 175 14.92 -0.04 -0.08
C CYS A 175 15.23 -0.33 -1.56
N TYR A 176 15.08 -1.59 -2.00
CA TYR A 176 15.14 -1.91 -3.43
C TYR A 176 14.03 -1.20 -4.22
N TYR A 177 12.78 -1.26 -3.72
CA TYR A 177 11.63 -0.60 -4.36
C TYR A 177 11.56 0.90 -4.13
N LEU A 178 12.26 1.40 -3.12
CA LEU A 178 12.22 2.79 -2.67
C LEU A 178 13.64 3.38 -2.66
N PRO A 179 14.25 3.59 -3.86
CA PRO A 179 15.57 4.22 -3.96
C PRO A 179 15.58 5.60 -3.28
N GLY A 180 16.57 5.83 -2.41
CA GLY A 180 16.67 7.06 -1.63
C GLY A 180 15.97 7.05 -0.28
N PHE A 181 15.23 5.98 0.03
CA PHE A 181 14.68 5.79 1.37
C PHE A 181 15.68 5.04 2.28
N THR A 182 15.54 5.29 3.56
CA THR A 182 16.26 4.57 4.62
C THR A 182 15.29 4.10 5.68
N ALA A 183 15.52 2.90 6.22
CA ALA A 183 14.80 2.40 7.38
C ALA A 183 15.53 2.80 8.66
N SER A 184 14.84 3.45 9.59
CA SER A 184 15.41 3.89 10.87
C SER A 184 14.35 3.92 11.97
N THR A 185 14.79 3.88 13.21
CA THR A 185 13.95 4.25 14.37
C THR A 185 13.77 5.75 14.41
N LEU A 186 12.62 6.21 14.89
CA LEU A 186 12.35 7.64 15.13
C LEU A 186 12.89 8.10 16.46
#